data_0027313a8e0183dd7f8adad9161aa47d
#
_entry.id   0027313a8e0183dd7f8adad9161aa47d
#
_cell.length_a   1.000
_cell.length_b   1.000
_cell.length_c   1.000
_cell.angle_alpha   90.00
_cell.angle_beta   90.00
_cell.angle_gamma   90.00
#
_symmetry.space_group_name_H-M   'P 1'
#
loop_
_entity.id
_entity.type
_entity.pdbx_description
1 polymer ?
#
loop_
_entity_poly.entity_id
_entity_poly.type
_entity_poly.pdbx_seq_one_letter_code
_entity_poly.pdbx_strand_id
1 'polypeptide(L)'
;MLAEVPPGKTRPDMLVFPGARAGSTLSDMALAMLVRGMAIDGLPEGNLPRWRDLAGRVVVPHGFRSSFRDWCGETRSESREVAERALAHIVRGVEGAYARSDLLEKRRPLMAAWAEWCNRPATEAEVRHFAVIDPAEVILNQAA
;
A
#
# COMPACT_ATOMS: atom_id res chain seq x y z
N MET A 1 9.88 -1.72 -10.06
CA MET A 1 10.50 -0.65 -10.88
C MET A 1 9.40 0.05 -11.63
N LEU A 2 9.03 1.26 -11.23
CA LEU A 2 8.17 2.11 -12.05
C LEU A 2 9.02 2.52 -13.24
N ALA A 3 8.59 2.18 -14.45
CA ALA A 3 9.27 2.64 -15.66
C ALA A 3 9.29 4.18 -15.61
N GLU A 4 10.48 4.77 -15.68
CA GLU A 4 10.61 6.20 -15.81
C GLU A 4 9.84 6.65 -17.04
N VAL A 5 8.81 7.46 -16.82
CA VAL A 5 8.09 8.08 -17.91
C VAL A 5 9.02 9.12 -18.52
N PRO A 6 9.43 8.98 -19.80
CA PRO A 6 10.39 9.90 -20.41
C PRO A 6 9.85 11.34 -20.33
N PRO A 7 10.68 12.31 -19.92
CA PRO A 7 10.29 13.70 -19.88
C PRO A 7 9.87 14.16 -21.29
N GLY A 8 8.74 14.85 -21.39
CA GLY A 8 8.22 15.42 -22.62
C GLY A 8 7.20 14.58 -23.40
N LYS A 9 6.87 13.37 -22.97
CA LYS A 9 5.83 12.53 -23.61
C LYS A 9 4.52 12.42 -22.83
N THR A 10 4.43 13.02 -21.65
CA THR A 10 3.19 13.02 -20.86
C THR A 10 2.30 14.19 -21.24
N ARG A 11 1.09 13.88 -21.68
CA ARG A 11 0.01 14.87 -21.78
C ARG A 11 -0.80 14.86 -20.49
N PRO A 12 -1.41 15.98 -20.07
CA PRO A 12 -2.20 16.06 -18.84
C PRO A 12 -3.36 15.06 -18.75
N ASP A 13 -3.84 14.60 -19.91
CA ASP A 13 -4.95 13.66 -20.07
C ASP A 13 -4.52 12.19 -20.16
N MET A 14 -3.23 11.91 -20.11
CA MET A 14 -2.74 10.52 -20.15
C MET A 14 -2.92 9.82 -18.81
N LEU A 15 -3.36 8.58 -18.86
CA LEU A 15 -3.41 7.70 -17.69
C LEU A 15 -1.99 7.32 -17.26
N VAL A 16 -1.67 7.50 -15.98
CA VAL A 16 -0.38 7.08 -15.40
C VAL A 16 -0.26 5.55 -15.44
N PHE A 17 -1.36 4.85 -15.19
CA PHE A 17 -1.47 3.39 -15.26
C PHE A 17 -2.63 3.03 -16.22
N PRO A 18 -2.34 2.84 -17.50
CA PRO A 18 -3.37 2.43 -18.46
C PRO A 18 -3.82 0.99 -18.22
N GLY A 19 -5.05 0.69 -18.54
CA GLY A 19 -5.58 -0.67 -18.57
C GLY A 19 -5.09 -1.46 -19.80
N ALA A 20 -5.49 -2.72 -19.88
CA ALA A 20 -5.09 -3.61 -20.97
C ALA A 20 -5.62 -3.18 -22.35
N ARG A 21 -6.73 -2.44 -22.39
CA ARG A 21 -7.27 -1.88 -23.63
C ARG A 21 -6.82 -0.43 -23.79
N ALA A 22 -6.45 -0.03 -25.00
CA ALA A 22 -6.05 1.34 -25.29
C ALA A 22 -7.12 2.34 -24.82
N GLY A 23 -6.71 3.37 -24.07
CA GLY A 23 -7.59 4.41 -23.52
C GLY A 23 -8.45 4.00 -22.33
N SER A 24 -8.36 2.76 -21.85
CA SER A 24 -9.08 2.32 -20.64
C SER A 24 -8.25 2.50 -19.38
N THR A 25 -8.92 2.68 -18.24
CA THR A 25 -8.32 2.62 -16.91
C THR A 25 -8.06 1.18 -16.47
N LEU A 26 -7.24 0.98 -15.44
CA LEU A 26 -7.19 -0.30 -14.73
C LEU A 26 -8.58 -0.62 -14.16
N SER A 27 -8.94 -1.91 -14.18
CA SER A 27 -10.15 -2.36 -13.48
C SER A 27 -9.97 -2.26 -11.96
N ASP A 28 -11.08 -2.15 -11.23
CA ASP A 28 -11.08 -2.11 -9.77
C ASP A 28 -10.42 -3.35 -9.15
N MET A 29 -10.46 -4.48 -9.86
CA MET A 29 -9.87 -5.73 -9.41
C MET A 29 -8.40 -5.91 -9.80
N ALA A 30 -7.84 -5.07 -10.68
CA ALA A 30 -6.49 -5.27 -11.22
C ALA A 30 -5.42 -5.37 -10.14
N LEU A 31 -5.42 -4.43 -9.19
CA LEU A 31 -4.46 -4.43 -8.07
C LEU A 31 -4.68 -5.61 -7.11
N ALA A 32 -5.95 -5.97 -6.84
CA ALA A 32 -6.27 -7.09 -5.98
C ALA A 32 -5.80 -8.42 -6.59
N MET A 33 -5.97 -8.60 -7.89
CA MET A 33 -5.48 -9.80 -8.60
C MET A 33 -3.96 -9.85 -8.66
N LEU A 34 -3.30 -8.71 -8.88
CA LEU A 34 -1.84 -8.62 -8.84
C LEU A 34 -1.29 -9.06 -7.46
N VAL A 35 -1.80 -8.48 -6.38
CA VAL A 35 -1.36 -8.80 -5.02
C VAL A 35 -1.61 -10.27 -4.69
N ARG A 36 -2.77 -10.82 -5.06
CA ARG A 36 -3.07 -12.25 -4.88
C ARG A 36 -2.11 -13.13 -5.68
N GLY A 37 -1.86 -12.80 -6.94
CA GLY A 37 -0.92 -13.54 -7.79
C GLY A 37 0.48 -13.58 -7.17
N MET A 38 1.01 -12.42 -6.76
CA MET A 38 2.31 -12.33 -6.10
C MET A 38 2.37 -13.11 -4.78
N ALA A 39 1.27 -13.18 -4.04
CA ALA A 39 1.23 -13.88 -2.75
C ALA A 39 1.32 -15.41 -2.89
N ILE A 40 0.96 -15.98 -4.04
CA ILE A 40 0.98 -17.43 -4.31
C ILE A 40 2.05 -17.83 -5.33
N ASP A 41 2.68 -16.89 -6.02
CA ASP A 41 3.65 -17.16 -7.07
C ASP A 41 4.82 -18.02 -6.55
N GLY A 42 5.12 -19.11 -7.27
CA GLY A 42 6.16 -20.07 -6.90
C GLY A 42 5.86 -20.90 -5.63
N LEU A 43 4.62 -20.89 -5.12
CA LEU A 43 4.20 -21.82 -4.06
C LEU A 43 3.64 -23.10 -4.68
N PRO A 44 3.87 -24.28 -4.05
CA PRO A 44 3.19 -25.52 -4.41
C PRO A 44 1.67 -25.37 -4.33
N GLU A 45 0.94 -26.13 -5.17
CA GLU A 45 -0.52 -26.14 -5.15
C GLU A 45 -1.06 -26.54 -3.78
N GLY A 46 -2.10 -25.83 -3.32
CA GLY A 46 -2.72 -26.04 -2.01
C GLY A 46 -2.04 -25.31 -0.86
N ASN A 47 -0.89 -24.66 -1.07
CA ASN A 47 -0.27 -23.86 -0.02
C ASN A 47 -1.02 -22.54 0.19
N LEU A 48 -0.99 -22.09 1.45
CA LEU A 48 -1.60 -20.80 1.82
C LEU A 48 -0.76 -19.64 1.28
N PRO A 49 -1.40 -18.51 0.90
CA PRO A 49 -0.68 -17.32 0.45
C PRO A 49 0.35 -16.83 1.46
N ARG A 50 1.50 -16.32 0.98
CA ARG A 50 2.62 -15.87 1.82
C ARG A 50 2.24 -14.70 2.74
N TRP A 51 1.46 -13.75 2.22
CA TRP A 51 1.19 -12.50 2.91
C TRP A 51 -0.17 -12.56 3.59
N ARG A 52 -0.13 -12.77 4.89
CA ARG A 52 -1.31 -12.82 5.75
C ARG A 52 -1.05 -12.02 7.01
N ASP A 53 -2.10 -11.51 7.62
CA ASP A 53 -2.03 -10.92 8.95
C ASP A 53 -2.06 -12.00 10.04
N LEU A 54 -1.95 -11.57 11.30
CA LEU A 54 -1.98 -12.47 12.47
C LEU A 54 -3.28 -13.28 12.61
N ALA A 55 -4.36 -12.82 11.97
CA ALA A 55 -5.64 -13.54 11.93
C ALA A 55 -5.77 -14.44 10.67
N GLY A 56 -4.69 -14.63 9.91
CA GLY A 56 -4.67 -15.45 8.70
C GLY A 56 -5.32 -14.82 7.47
N ARG A 57 -5.76 -13.55 7.54
CA ARG A 57 -6.41 -12.86 6.42
C ARG A 57 -5.38 -12.45 5.38
N VAL A 58 -5.68 -12.72 4.12
CA VAL A 58 -4.81 -12.37 2.99
C VAL A 58 -4.73 -10.85 2.84
N VAL A 59 -3.52 -10.36 2.57
CA VAL A 59 -3.26 -8.95 2.29
C VAL A 59 -4.07 -8.49 1.07
N VAL A 60 -4.67 -7.32 1.19
CA VAL A 60 -5.45 -6.65 0.14
C VAL A 60 -4.88 -5.25 -0.12
N PRO A 61 -5.06 -4.69 -1.34
CA PRO A 61 -4.53 -3.36 -1.68
C PRO A 61 -4.93 -2.26 -0.70
N HIS A 62 -6.13 -2.32 -0.13
CA HIS A 62 -6.59 -1.34 0.86
C HIS A 62 -5.74 -1.37 2.14
N GLY A 63 -5.20 -2.52 2.53
CA GLY A 63 -4.32 -2.67 3.68
C GLY A 63 -3.06 -1.81 3.60
N PHE A 64 -2.52 -1.59 2.40
CA PHE A 64 -1.35 -0.70 2.23
C PHE A 64 -1.64 0.75 2.65
N ARG A 65 -2.88 1.22 2.51
CA ARG A 65 -3.28 2.55 2.99
C ARG A 65 -3.26 2.60 4.52
N SER A 66 -3.74 1.56 5.19
CA SER A 66 -3.68 1.44 6.64
C SER A 66 -2.22 1.40 7.12
N SER A 67 -1.38 0.56 6.51
CA SER A 67 0.04 0.48 6.84
C SER A 67 0.76 1.83 6.73
N PHE A 68 0.52 2.57 5.65
CA PHE A 68 1.06 3.93 5.51
C PHE A 68 0.56 4.85 6.63
N ARG A 69 -0.73 4.79 6.96
CA ARG A 69 -1.34 5.65 7.98
C ARG A 69 -0.81 5.35 9.38
N ASP A 70 -0.65 4.05 9.71
CA ASP A 70 -0.09 3.59 10.98
C ASP A 70 1.38 4.01 11.10
N TRP A 71 2.18 3.77 10.05
CA TRP A 71 3.56 4.22 9.99
C TRP A 71 3.69 5.75 10.19
N CYS A 72 2.84 6.55 9.55
CA CYS A 72 2.82 7.99 9.80
C CYS A 72 2.53 8.32 11.26
N GLY A 73 1.56 7.63 11.87
CA GLY A 73 1.17 7.87 13.26
C GLY A 73 2.24 7.50 14.27
N GLU A 74 3.01 6.45 13.98
CA GLU A 74 4.01 5.90 14.90
C GLU A 74 5.39 6.53 14.76
N THR A 75 5.74 6.96 13.54
CA THR A 75 7.15 7.32 13.25
C THR A 75 7.33 8.76 12.77
N ARG A 76 6.24 9.49 12.48
CA ARG A 76 6.32 10.80 11.84
C ARG A 76 5.69 11.91 12.67
N SER A 77 6.27 13.11 12.52
CA SER A 77 5.79 14.34 13.17
C SER A 77 4.92 15.21 12.28
N GLU A 78 4.75 14.85 11.01
CA GLU A 78 3.89 15.57 10.07
C GLU A 78 2.43 15.55 10.54
N SER A 79 1.71 16.64 10.27
CA SER A 79 0.32 16.71 10.69
C SER A 79 -0.54 15.63 10.04
N ARG A 80 -1.57 15.20 10.76
CA ARG A 80 -2.56 14.24 10.24
C ARG A 80 -3.09 14.65 8.87
N GLU A 81 -3.31 15.95 8.65
CA GLU A 81 -3.83 16.48 7.40
C GLU A 81 -2.90 16.16 6.22
N VAL A 82 -1.59 16.26 6.40
CA VAL A 82 -0.60 15.93 5.35
C VAL A 82 -0.68 14.44 4.98
N ALA A 83 -0.79 13.55 5.97
CA ALA A 83 -0.94 12.11 5.72
C ALA A 83 -2.28 11.77 5.04
N GLU A 84 -3.38 12.39 5.44
CA GLU A 84 -4.69 12.19 4.80
C GLU A 84 -4.68 12.69 3.34
N ARG A 85 -4.03 13.83 3.07
CA ARG A 85 -3.84 14.35 1.70
C ARG A 85 -2.94 13.44 0.86
N ALA A 86 -1.91 12.82 1.44
CA ALA A 86 -1.07 11.84 0.74
C ALA A 86 -1.87 10.60 0.31
N LEU A 87 -2.86 10.22 1.08
CA LEU A 87 -3.82 9.15 0.76
C LEU A 87 -4.96 9.59 -0.16
N ALA A 88 -4.95 10.82 -0.67
CA ALA A 88 -6.03 11.41 -1.46
C ALA A 88 -7.41 11.39 -0.73
N HIS A 89 -7.39 11.41 0.61
CA HIS A 89 -8.64 11.54 1.37
C HIS A 89 -9.19 12.96 1.25
N ILE A 90 -10.48 13.05 0.96
CA ILE A 90 -11.17 14.32 0.87
C ILE A 90 -11.60 14.75 2.28
N VAL A 91 -11.12 15.91 2.71
CA VAL A 91 -11.62 16.56 3.93
C VAL A 91 -13.04 17.06 3.63
N ARG A 92 -14.02 16.52 4.34
CA ARG A 92 -15.43 16.90 4.19
C ARG A 92 -15.81 17.96 5.23
N GLY A 93 -16.92 18.65 4.99
CA GLY A 93 -17.46 19.64 5.91
C GLY A 93 -16.83 21.03 5.75
N VAL A 94 -16.98 21.85 6.78
CA VAL A 94 -16.54 23.26 6.79
C VAL A 94 -15.01 23.37 6.56
N GLU A 95 -14.23 22.50 7.18
CA GLU A 95 -12.77 22.46 6.98
C GLU A 95 -12.40 22.20 5.52
N GLY A 96 -13.13 21.31 4.83
CA GLY A 96 -12.90 21.00 3.41
C GLY A 96 -13.12 22.20 2.49
N ALA A 97 -14.06 23.07 2.83
CA ALA A 97 -14.34 24.29 2.05
C ALA A 97 -13.17 25.28 2.09
N TYR A 98 -12.37 25.30 3.15
CA TYR A 98 -11.20 26.16 3.29
C TYR A 98 -9.88 25.49 2.92
N ALA A 99 -9.83 24.19 2.80
CA ALA A 99 -8.63 23.40 2.48
C ALA A 99 -8.34 23.39 0.97
N ARG A 100 -7.94 24.54 0.41
CA ARG A 100 -7.68 24.73 -1.03
C ARG A 100 -6.34 24.18 -1.49
N SER A 101 -5.40 23.95 -0.57
CA SER A 101 -4.08 23.43 -0.88
C SER A 101 -4.08 21.89 -0.89
N ASP A 102 -3.37 21.29 -1.84
CA ASP A 102 -3.09 19.86 -1.88
C ASP A 102 -1.90 19.47 -0.99
N LEU A 103 -1.25 20.46 -0.35
CA LEU A 103 -0.08 20.31 0.51
C LEU A 103 1.10 19.59 -0.17
N LEU A 104 1.26 19.72 -1.49
CA LEU A 104 2.25 18.97 -2.27
C LEU A 104 3.66 19.09 -1.68
N GLU A 105 4.10 20.30 -1.33
CA GLU A 105 5.44 20.53 -0.80
C GLU A 105 5.65 19.88 0.57
N LYS A 106 4.61 19.83 1.42
CA LYS A 106 4.66 19.12 2.70
C LYS A 106 4.60 17.59 2.53
N ARG A 107 3.91 17.11 1.48
CA ARG A 107 3.85 15.67 1.17
C ARG A 107 5.13 15.11 0.59
N ARG A 108 5.94 15.92 -0.13
CA ARG A 108 7.20 15.46 -0.74
C ARG A 108 8.14 14.77 0.26
N PRO A 109 8.54 15.41 1.38
CA PRO A 109 9.42 14.77 2.35
C PRO A 109 8.77 13.55 3.01
N LEU A 110 7.46 13.59 3.28
CA LEU A 110 6.73 12.45 3.83
C LEU A 110 6.77 11.24 2.88
N MET A 111 6.50 11.45 1.60
CA MET A 111 6.52 10.37 0.60
C MET A 111 7.94 9.87 0.31
N ALA A 112 8.96 10.73 0.37
CA ALA A 112 10.35 10.31 0.26
C ALA A 112 10.75 9.41 1.42
N ALA A 113 10.40 9.78 2.65
CA ALA A 113 10.65 8.97 3.84
C ALA A 113 9.88 7.63 3.81
N TRP A 114 8.65 7.62 3.30
CA TRP A 114 7.91 6.38 3.09
C TRP A 114 8.57 5.46 2.07
N ALA A 115 9.04 6.00 0.95
CA ALA A 115 9.76 5.24 -0.06
C ALA A 115 11.07 4.64 0.51
N GLU A 116 11.81 5.41 1.29
CA GLU A 116 13.01 4.94 2.00
C GLU A 116 12.67 3.80 2.96
N TRP A 117 11.63 3.98 3.78
CA TRP A 117 11.18 2.96 4.72
C TRP A 117 10.78 1.66 4.02
N CYS A 118 10.03 1.73 2.93
CA CYS A 118 9.62 0.57 2.15
C CYS A 118 10.80 -0.16 1.47
N ASN A 119 11.87 0.55 1.12
CA ASN A 119 13.03 -0.03 0.44
C ASN A 119 14.15 -0.47 1.39
N ARG A 120 14.04 -0.19 2.69
CA ARG A 120 15.03 -0.67 3.65
C ARG A 120 14.97 -2.19 3.78
N PRO A 121 16.09 -2.87 4.03
CA PRO A 121 16.08 -4.28 4.37
C PRO A 121 15.30 -4.48 5.69
N ALA A 122 14.50 -5.55 5.76
CA ALA A 122 13.84 -5.92 7.01
C ALA A 122 14.89 -6.29 8.08
N THR A 123 14.65 -5.85 9.31
CA THR A 123 15.50 -6.26 10.43
C THR A 123 15.26 -7.72 10.80
N GLU A 124 16.23 -8.38 11.45
CA GLU A 124 16.04 -9.76 11.91
C GLU A 124 14.84 -9.91 12.85
N ALA A 125 14.55 -8.90 13.68
CA ALA A 125 13.41 -8.92 14.58
C ALA A 125 12.08 -8.89 13.80
N GLU A 126 11.98 -8.05 12.76
CA GLU A 126 10.81 -8.01 11.87
C GLU A 126 10.64 -9.33 11.12
N VAL A 127 11.73 -9.89 10.58
CA VAL A 127 11.68 -11.19 9.88
C VAL A 127 11.21 -12.30 10.85
N ARG A 128 11.70 -12.33 12.09
CA ARG A 128 11.26 -13.31 13.08
C ARG A 128 9.79 -13.13 13.45
N HIS A 129 9.32 -11.90 13.60
CA HIS A 129 7.92 -11.62 13.92
C HIS A 129 6.95 -12.17 12.86
N PHE A 130 7.34 -12.12 11.59
CA PHE A 130 6.56 -12.68 10.48
C PHE A 130 6.79 -14.19 10.28
N ALA A 131 7.95 -14.73 10.68
CA ALA A 131 8.28 -16.16 10.51
C ALA A 131 7.64 -17.07 11.57
N VAL A 132 7.27 -16.53 12.72
CA VAL A 132 6.71 -17.28 13.88
C VAL A 132 5.22 -17.65 13.69
N ILE A 133 4.60 -17.26 12.59
CA ILE A 133 3.25 -17.76 12.27
C ILE A 133 3.42 -19.14 11.60
N ASP A 134 3.66 -20.17 12.41
CA ASP A 134 3.55 -21.55 11.96
C ASP A 134 2.08 -21.79 11.52
N PRO A 135 1.85 -22.20 10.27
CA PRO A 135 0.50 -22.50 9.79
C PRO A 135 -0.23 -23.54 10.67
N ALA A 136 0.49 -24.40 11.36
CA ALA A 136 -0.07 -25.39 12.28
C ALA A 136 -0.64 -24.78 13.57
N GLU A 137 -0.05 -23.69 14.09
CA GLU A 137 -0.57 -23.01 15.29
C GLU A 137 -1.84 -22.20 15.02
N VAL A 138 -2.01 -21.69 13.80
CA VAL A 138 -3.23 -20.95 13.43
C VAL A 138 -4.46 -21.86 13.37
N ILE A 139 -4.28 -23.13 13.04
CA ILE A 139 -5.38 -24.11 12.94
C ILE A 139 -5.86 -24.53 14.34
N LEU A 140 -4.96 -24.63 15.31
CA LEU A 140 -5.29 -25.02 16.68
C LEU A 140 -6.09 -23.95 17.44
N ASN A 141 -5.89 -22.67 17.16
CA ASN A 141 -6.63 -21.57 17.79
C ASN A 141 -8.02 -21.30 17.21
N GLN A 142 -8.38 -21.91 16.09
CA GLN A 142 -9.73 -21.81 15.49
C GLN A 142 -10.66 -22.95 15.92
N ALA A 143 -10.14 -23.95 16.63
CA ALA A 143 -10.91 -25.13 17.07
C ALA A 143 -11.21 -25.12 18.59
N ALA A 144 -10.91 -24.04 19.30
CA ALA A 144 -11.24 -23.80 20.71
C ALA A 144 -12.24 -22.64 20.83
#